data_1464ec98026e44f95d509c5bafe49473
#
_entry.id   1464ec98026e44f95d509c5bafe49473
#
_cell.length_a   1.000
_cell.length_b   1.000
_cell.length_c   1.000
_cell.angle_alpha   90.00
_cell.angle_beta   90.00
_cell.angle_gamma   90.00
#
_symmetry.space_group_name_H-M   'P 1'
#
loop_
_entity.id
_entity.type
_entity.pdbx_description
1 polymer ?
#
loop_
_entity_poly.entity_id
_entity_poly.type
_entity_poly.pdbx_seq_one_letter_code
_entity_poly.pdbx_strand_id
1 'polypeptide(L)'
;MKKGKVYLIGAGPGDPELFTLKGKRCLEKADVIVGDYLADKRILRFANKNAEYIYVGKSCGSHTMTQQDISRLLAEKGKEGKIVARLKGGDPFVFGRGGEEIEVLRAAGVDFEEVPGVTSAIAAPAYAGIPVTHRKVAASFAVITGHEDPTKDHSDIHWEKLAGAVDNMTQHGIARDRVQYLGQG
;
A
#
# COMPACT_ATOMS: atom_id res chain seq x y z
N MET A 1 -25.64 19.81 -1.11
CA MET A 1 -25.30 18.40 -0.79
C MET A 1 -23.93 18.35 -0.09
N LYS A 2 -23.75 17.49 0.92
CA LYS A 2 -22.46 17.29 1.60
C LYS A 2 -21.48 16.75 0.58
N LYS A 3 -20.29 17.36 0.44
CA LYS A 3 -19.26 16.89 -0.47
C LYS A 3 -18.57 15.68 0.14
N GLY A 4 -18.60 14.54 -0.54
CA GLY A 4 -17.92 13.35 -0.09
C GLY A 4 -16.40 13.44 -0.28
N LYS A 5 -15.66 12.58 0.42
CA LYS A 5 -14.20 12.49 0.32
C LYS A 5 -13.73 11.06 0.50
N VAL A 6 -12.75 10.66 -0.27
CA VAL A 6 -12.10 9.35 -0.17
C VAL A 6 -10.71 9.52 0.42
N TYR A 7 -10.42 8.80 1.50
CA TYR A 7 -9.09 8.68 2.06
C TYR A 7 -8.49 7.33 1.68
N LEU A 8 -7.36 7.33 0.95
CA LEU A 8 -6.55 6.14 0.73
C LEU A 8 -5.59 6.03 1.91
N ILE A 9 -5.77 5.05 2.77
CA ILE A 9 -5.08 4.98 4.06
C ILE A 9 -4.17 3.77 4.09
N GLY A 10 -2.89 4.00 4.31
CA GLY A 10 -1.93 2.95 4.60
C GLY A 10 -2.20 2.32 5.97
N ALA A 11 -2.54 1.04 5.96
CA ALA A 11 -2.84 0.27 7.17
C ALA A 11 -1.57 -0.22 7.91
N GLY A 12 -0.39 0.04 7.32
CA GLY A 12 0.86 -0.45 7.85
C GLY A 12 1.14 -1.93 7.53
N PRO A 13 2.22 -2.49 8.06
CA PRO A 13 2.74 -3.82 7.72
C PRO A 13 2.07 -4.97 8.48
N GLY A 14 1.01 -4.70 9.25
CA GLY A 14 0.29 -5.69 10.05
C GLY A 14 0.33 -5.43 11.56
N ASP A 15 1.29 -4.65 12.06
CA ASP A 15 1.27 -4.19 13.46
C ASP A 15 0.34 -2.97 13.60
N PRO A 16 -0.74 -3.06 14.40
CA PRO A 16 -1.65 -1.94 14.62
C PRO A 16 -1.01 -0.71 15.27
N GLU A 17 0.12 -0.87 15.96
CA GLU A 17 0.84 0.25 16.59
C GLU A 17 1.61 1.08 15.55
N LEU A 18 1.85 0.51 14.36
CA LEU A 18 2.41 1.23 13.22
C LEU A 18 1.33 1.92 12.35
N PHE A 19 0.07 1.89 12.78
CA PHE A 19 -0.99 2.66 12.14
C PHE A 19 -0.85 4.14 12.48
N THR A 20 -0.84 5.00 11.46
CA THR A 20 -0.59 6.42 11.68
C THR A 20 -1.74 7.11 12.43
N LEU A 21 -1.43 8.11 13.26
CA LEU A 21 -2.44 8.93 13.93
C LEU A 21 -3.40 9.63 12.95
N LYS A 22 -2.91 9.97 11.77
CA LYS A 22 -3.74 10.55 10.71
C LYS A 22 -4.70 9.50 10.14
N GLY A 23 -4.20 8.30 9.85
CA GLY A 23 -5.02 7.17 9.42
C GLY A 23 -6.14 6.85 10.40
N LYS A 24 -5.80 6.77 11.70
CA LYS A 24 -6.78 6.58 12.78
C LYS A 24 -7.88 7.64 12.74
N ARG A 25 -7.51 8.95 12.71
CA ARG A 25 -8.50 10.03 12.67
C ARG A 25 -9.41 10.01 11.44
N CYS A 26 -8.88 9.57 10.29
CA CYS A 26 -9.68 9.41 9.07
C CYS A 26 -10.64 8.23 9.20
N LEU A 27 -10.19 7.12 9.79
CA LEU A 27 -11.00 5.92 10.01
C LEU A 27 -12.14 6.18 11.01
N GLU A 28 -11.89 6.94 12.07
CA GLU A 28 -12.90 7.35 13.07
C GLU A 28 -14.04 8.20 12.46
N LYS A 29 -13.78 8.90 11.35
CA LYS A 29 -14.74 9.79 10.69
C LYS A 29 -15.43 9.15 9.48
N ALA A 30 -14.99 7.96 9.08
CA ALA A 30 -15.51 7.31 7.89
C ALA A 30 -16.98 6.88 8.04
N ASP A 31 -17.77 7.12 7.00
CA ASP A 31 -19.11 6.57 6.84
C ASP A 31 -19.05 5.17 6.21
N VAL A 32 -18.02 4.95 5.36
CA VAL A 32 -17.79 3.69 4.65
C VAL A 32 -16.30 3.33 4.74
N ILE A 33 -16.03 2.07 5.03
CA ILE A 33 -14.67 1.51 5.07
C ILE A 33 -14.57 0.42 4.01
N VAL A 34 -13.61 0.55 3.11
CA VAL A 34 -13.34 -0.42 2.05
C VAL A 34 -11.98 -1.04 2.32
N GLY A 35 -11.93 -2.34 2.63
CA GLY A 35 -10.71 -3.03 3.03
C GLY A 35 -10.52 -4.37 2.35
N ASP A 36 -9.29 -4.86 2.30
CA ASP A 36 -8.92 -6.18 1.81
C ASP A 36 -8.18 -6.99 2.91
N TYR A 37 -7.66 -8.16 2.55
CA TYR A 37 -7.00 -9.06 3.51
C TYR A 37 -5.63 -8.56 4.00
N LEU A 38 -5.00 -7.62 3.29
CA LEU A 38 -3.68 -7.08 3.67
C LEU A 38 -3.77 -6.06 4.81
N ALA A 39 -4.95 -5.46 5.01
CA ALA A 39 -5.18 -4.56 6.13
C ALA A 39 -5.54 -5.36 7.38
N ASP A 40 -4.73 -5.25 8.44
CA ASP A 40 -4.99 -5.97 9.69
C ASP A 40 -6.32 -5.53 10.30
N LYS A 41 -7.20 -6.49 10.53
CA LYS A 41 -8.54 -6.24 11.08
C LYS A 41 -8.54 -5.61 12.46
N ARG A 42 -7.45 -5.74 13.22
CA ARG A 42 -7.31 -5.14 14.55
C ARG A 42 -7.39 -3.61 14.52
N ILE A 43 -7.02 -2.96 13.39
CA ILE A 43 -7.17 -1.50 13.25
C ILE A 43 -8.64 -1.07 13.17
N LEU A 44 -9.57 -1.96 12.81
CA LEU A 44 -11.00 -1.64 12.77
C LEU A 44 -11.57 -1.29 14.16
N ARG A 45 -10.84 -1.60 15.23
CA ARG A 45 -11.18 -1.10 16.60
C ARG A 45 -11.22 0.42 16.71
N PHE A 46 -10.53 1.12 15.80
CA PHE A 46 -10.52 2.59 15.71
C PHE A 46 -11.61 3.15 14.79
N ALA A 47 -12.37 2.29 14.12
CA ALA A 47 -13.37 2.71 13.17
C ALA A 47 -14.61 3.31 13.86
N ASN A 48 -15.30 4.18 13.12
CA ASN A 48 -16.65 4.58 13.49
C ASN A 48 -17.54 3.33 13.55
N LYS A 49 -18.19 3.11 14.69
CA LYS A 49 -19.07 1.94 14.93
C LYS A 49 -20.25 1.85 13.97
N ASN A 50 -20.66 2.97 13.39
CA ASN A 50 -21.76 3.06 12.43
C ASN A 50 -21.28 3.01 10.96
N ALA A 51 -19.97 2.84 10.72
CA ALA A 51 -19.45 2.75 9.36
C ALA A 51 -19.86 1.44 8.69
N GLU A 52 -20.29 1.53 7.43
CA GLU A 52 -20.47 0.38 6.56
C GLU A 52 -19.08 -0.21 6.23
N TYR A 53 -18.87 -1.52 6.46
CA TYR A 53 -17.63 -2.19 6.07
C TYR A 53 -17.83 -3.00 4.80
N ILE A 54 -17.08 -2.69 3.74
CA ILE A 54 -17.11 -3.40 2.46
C ILE A 54 -15.78 -4.13 2.27
N TYR A 55 -15.81 -5.45 2.24
CA TYR A 55 -14.65 -6.28 1.98
C TYR A 55 -14.49 -6.48 0.46
N VAL A 56 -13.32 -6.14 -0.08
CA VAL A 56 -13.03 -6.22 -1.52
C VAL A 56 -11.89 -7.19 -1.87
N GLY A 57 -11.38 -7.92 -0.88
CA GLY A 57 -10.33 -8.93 -1.07
C GLY A 57 -10.85 -10.24 -1.69
N LYS A 58 -9.92 -11.13 -2.02
CA LYS A 58 -10.26 -12.49 -2.45
C LYS A 58 -10.91 -13.25 -1.29
N SER A 59 -12.09 -13.80 -1.49
CA SER A 59 -12.71 -14.74 -0.56
C SER A 59 -13.06 -16.04 -1.28
N CYS A 60 -12.90 -17.18 -0.59
CA CYS A 60 -13.28 -18.48 -1.15
C CYS A 60 -14.76 -18.46 -1.54
N GLY A 61 -15.06 -18.68 -2.83
CA GLY A 61 -16.41 -18.87 -3.34
C GLY A 61 -17.17 -17.61 -3.77
N SER A 62 -16.61 -16.40 -3.68
CA SER A 62 -17.23 -15.18 -4.22
C SER A 62 -16.39 -14.56 -5.34
N HIS A 63 -17.07 -13.88 -6.29
CA HIS A 63 -16.37 -13.12 -7.33
C HIS A 63 -15.46 -12.07 -6.68
N THR A 64 -14.15 -12.19 -6.93
CA THR A 64 -13.18 -11.17 -6.52
C THR A 64 -13.45 -9.90 -7.30
N MET A 65 -13.66 -8.78 -6.63
CA MET A 65 -13.78 -7.49 -7.30
C MET A 65 -12.49 -7.18 -8.05
N THR A 66 -12.63 -6.73 -9.29
CA THR A 66 -11.47 -6.24 -10.05
C THR A 66 -11.00 -4.91 -9.48
N GLN A 67 -9.75 -4.52 -9.75
CA GLN A 67 -9.26 -3.19 -9.34
C GLN A 67 -10.12 -2.06 -9.90
N GLN A 68 -10.64 -2.23 -11.12
CA GLN A 68 -11.53 -1.26 -11.75
C GLN A 68 -12.86 -1.12 -10.99
N ASP A 69 -13.43 -2.24 -10.54
CA ASP A 69 -14.67 -2.23 -9.77
C ASP A 69 -14.48 -1.60 -8.39
N ILE A 70 -13.35 -1.87 -7.74
CA ILE A 70 -12.98 -1.20 -6.48
C ILE A 70 -12.89 0.31 -6.69
N SER A 71 -12.19 0.76 -7.73
CA SER A 71 -12.03 2.19 -8.03
C SER A 71 -13.37 2.87 -8.32
N ARG A 72 -14.28 2.19 -9.05
CA ARG A 72 -15.65 2.67 -9.30
C ARG A 72 -16.46 2.77 -8.00
N LEU A 73 -16.42 1.73 -7.18
CA LEU A 73 -17.09 1.72 -5.86
C LEU A 73 -16.65 2.92 -5.00
N LEU A 74 -15.36 3.19 -4.94
CA LEU A 74 -14.83 4.35 -4.20
C LEU A 74 -15.40 5.67 -4.74
N ALA A 75 -15.45 5.83 -6.07
CA ALA A 75 -15.98 7.01 -6.73
C ALA A 75 -17.49 7.17 -6.49
N GLU A 76 -18.25 6.09 -6.56
CA GLU A 76 -19.71 6.08 -6.30
C GLU A 76 -20.01 6.51 -4.87
N LYS A 77 -19.37 5.89 -3.88
CA LYS A 77 -19.55 6.25 -2.47
C LYS A 77 -19.14 7.70 -2.18
N GLY A 78 -18.07 8.18 -2.82
CA GLY A 78 -17.66 9.59 -2.74
C GLY A 78 -18.72 10.54 -3.33
N LYS A 79 -19.32 10.22 -4.48
CA LYS A 79 -20.40 11.00 -5.10
C LYS A 79 -21.70 11.02 -4.25
N GLU A 80 -21.97 9.97 -3.50
CA GLU A 80 -23.06 9.91 -2.52
C GLU A 80 -22.86 10.89 -1.32
N GLY A 81 -21.74 11.61 -1.28
CA GLY A 81 -21.41 12.53 -0.19
C GLY A 81 -20.84 11.85 1.06
N LYS A 82 -20.41 10.59 0.94
CA LYS A 82 -19.83 9.80 2.03
C LYS A 82 -18.36 10.14 2.26
N ILE A 83 -17.95 10.00 3.51
CA ILE A 83 -16.52 9.93 3.88
C ILE A 83 -16.11 8.46 3.78
N VAL A 84 -15.23 8.16 2.85
CA VAL A 84 -14.78 6.79 2.56
C VAL A 84 -13.35 6.60 3.04
N ALA A 85 -13.10 5.55 3.81
CA ALA A 85 -11.76 5.10 4.19
C ALA A 85 -11.41 3.83 3.38
N ARG A 86 -10.53 3.95 2.38
CA ARG A 86 -9.95 2.82 1.66
C ARG A 86 -8.68 2.37 2.41
N LEU A 87 -8.75 1.24 3.11
CA LEU A 87 -7.62 0.65 3.81
C LEU A 87 -6.80 -0.23 2.87
N LYS A 88 -5.49 0.02 2.82
CA LYS A 88 -4.51 -0.70 1.99
C LYS A 88 -3.35 -1.17 2.85
N GLY A 89 -2.91 -2.42 2.70
CA GLY A 89 -1.74 -2.92 3.43
C GLY A 89 -0.49 -2.06 3.12
N GLY A 90 0.39 -1.90 4.09
CA GLY A 90 1.58 -1.07 3.96
C GLY A 90 1.25 0.40 3.68
N ASP A 91 1.72 0.90 2.54
CA ASP A 91 1.51 2.25 2.03
C ASP A 91 0.74 2.22 0.69
N PRO A 92 -0.25 3.10 0.46
CA PRO A 92 -1.06 3.09 -0.76
C PRO A 92 -0.28 3.26 -2.05
N PHE A 93 0.87 3.93 -2.02
CA PHE A 93 1.67 4.25 -3.20
C PHE A 93 2.90 3.36 -3.38
N VAL A 94 3.19 2.47 -2.41
CA VAL A 94 4.27 1.49 -2.53
C VAL A 94 3.67 0.13 -2.91
N PHE A 95 3.66 -0.18 -4.22
CA PHE A 95 3.04 -1.38 -4.82
C PHE A 95 1.57 -1.61 -4.45
N GLY A 96 0.90 -0.57 -3.95
CA GLY A 96 -0.49 -0.63 -3.48
C GLY A 96 -1.53 -0.26 -4.54
N ARG A 97 -1.16 0.08 -5.78
CA ARG A 97 -2.06 0.53 -6.87
C ARG A 97 -2.92 1.76 -6.51
N GLY A 98 -2.52 2.53 -5.49
CA GLY A 98 -3.25 3.73 -5.06
C GLY A 98 -3.31 4.81 -6.14
N GLY A 99 -2.32 4.88 -7.03
CA GLY A 99 -2.32 5.77 -8.19
C GLY A 99 -3.51 5.54 -9.11
N GLU A 100 -3.80 4.27 -9.45
CA GLU A 100 -4.95 3.89 -10.30
C GLU A 100 -6.29 4.29 -9.66
N GLU A 101 -6.43 4.11 -8.35
CA GLU A 101 -7.63 4.52 -7.61
C GLU A 101 -7.82 6.05 -7.66
N ILE A 102 -6.73 6.83 -7.50
CA ILE A 102 -6.76 8.30 -7.56
C ILE A 102 -7.12 8.81 -8.96
N GLU A 103 -6.62 8.19 -10.03
CA GLU A 103 -6.96 8.57 -11.40
C GLU A 103 -8.47 8.51 -11.64
N VAL A 104 -9.12 7.43 -11.18
CA VAL A 104 -10.59 7.26 -11.28
C VAL A 104 -11.33 8.28 -10.42
N LEU A 105 -10.88 8.53 -9.17
CA LEU A 105 -11.49 9.52 -8.29
C LEU A 105 -11.40 10.93 -8.87
N ARG A 106 -10.25 11.30 -9.43
CA ARG A 106 -10.01 12.58 -10.10
C ARG A 106 -10.92 12.75 -11.31
N ALA A 107 -11.00 11.75 -12.17
CA ALA A 107 -11.89 11.74 -13.33
C ALA A 107 -13.38 11.86 -12.93
N ALA A 108 -13.75 11.29 -11.79
CA ALA A 108 -15.10 11.34 -11.24
C ALA A 108 -15.44 12.65 -10.51
N GLY A 109 -14.48 13.57 -10.32
CA GLY A 109 -14.64 14.82 -9.57
C GLY A 109 -14.84 14.63 -8.06
N VAL A 110 -14.37 13.50 -7.51
CA VAL A 110 -14.46 13.18 -6.09
C VAL A 110 -13.19 13.66 -5.38
N ASP A 111 -13.35 14.35 -4.25
CA ASP A 111 -12.21 14.75 -3.42
C ASP A 111 -11.55 13.52 -2.80
N PHE A 112 -10.23 13.52 -2.80
CA PHE A 112 -9.46 12.45 -2.19
C PHE A 112 -8.25 12.99 -1.43
N GLU A 113 -7.72 12.14 -0.57
CA GLU A 113 -6.48 12.39 0.14
C GLU A 113 -5.78 11.06 0.40
N GLU A 114 -4.50 11.02 0.07
CA GLU A 114 -3.64 9.90 0.45
C GLU A 114 -3.11 10.12 1.87
N VAL A 115 -3.13 9.06 2.66
CA VAL A 115 -2.61 9.01 4.03
C VAL A 115 -1.55 7.93 4.10
N PRO A 116 -0.26 8.31 4.12
CA PRO A 116 0.85 7.36 4.12
C PRO A 116 0.76 6.33 5.23
N GLY A 117 1.28 5.14 4.95
CA GLY A 117 1.46 4.07 5.90
C GLY A 117 2.91 3.56 5.94
N VAL A 118 3.25 2.79 6.97
CA VAL A 118 4.56 2.15 7.04
C VAL A 118 4.58 0.96 6.12
N THR A 119 5.40 1.02 5.05
CA THR A 119 5.56 -0.10 4.11
C THR A 119 6.37 -1.24 4.73
N SER A 120 6.04 -2.49 4.37
CA SER A 120 6.81 -3.68 4.77
C SER A 120 8.26 -3.65 4.28
N ALA A 121 8.54 -2.94 3.18
CA ALA A 121 9.90 -2.73 2.69
C ALA A 121 10.84 -2.07 3.72
N ILE A 122 10.30 -1.30 4.64
CA ILE A 122 11.03 -0.68 5.76
C ILE A 122 10.79 -1.44 7.06
N ALA A 123 9.55 -1.83 7.33
CA ALA A 123 9.20 -2.43 8.61
C ALA A 123 9.78 -3.84 8.79
N ALA A 124 9.75 -4.70 7.76
CA ALA A 124 10.22 -6.06 7.89
C ALA A 124 11.72 -6.13 8.26
N PRO A 125 12.65 -5.45 7.54
CA PRO A 125 14.04 -5.42 7.97
C PRO A 125 14.22 -4.76 9.34
N ALA A 126 13.47 -3.71 9.67
CA ALA A 126 13.57 -3.06 10.98
C ALA A 126 13.21 -4.02 12.13
N TYR A 127 12.14 -4.80 12.01
CA TYR A 127 11.76 -5.83 12.99
C TYR A 127 12.78 -6.97 13.08
N ALA A 128 13.53 -7.23 12.01
CA ALA A 128 14.65 -8.16 12.01
C ALA A 128 15.95 -7.57 12.56
N GLY A 129 15.96 -6.30 12.99
CA GLY A 129 17.15 -5.60 13.45
C GLY A 129 18.14 -5.24 12.32
N ILE A 130 17.66 -5.17 11.07
CA ILE A 130 18.49 -4.93 9.89
C ILE A 130 18.21 -3.51 9.37
N PRO A 131 19.16 -2.57 9.47
CA PRO A 131 19.01 -1.26 8.86
C PRO A 131 19.17 -1.36 7.34
N VAL A 132 18.21 -0.80 6.58
CA VAL A 132 18.26 -0.77 5.10
C VAL A 132 19.30 0.20 4.56
N THR A 133 19.75 1.16 5.37
CA THR A 133 20.88 2.05 5.09
C THR A 133 21.81 2.09 6.28
N HIS A 134 23.12 2.23 6.04
CA HIS A 134 24.10 2.35 7.10
C HIS A 134 25.27 3.22 6.63
N ARG A 135 25.68 4.19 7.44
CA ARG A 135 26.82 5.05 7.12
C ARG A 135 28.07 4.20 6.83
N LYS A 136 28.75 4.46 5.72
CA LYS A 136 29.93 3.73 5.23
C LYS A 136 29.68 2.31 4.73
N VAL A 137 28.44 1.80 4.76
CA VAL A 137 28.10 0.45 4.29
C VAL A 137 27.08 0.49 3.15
N ALA A 138 25.95 1.18 3.33
CA ALA A 138 24.89 1.27 2.34
C ALA A 138 24.33 2.70 2.31
N ALA A 139 24.68 3.44 1.25
CA ALA A 139 24.19 4.81 1.04
C ALA A 139 22.84 4.86 0.32
N SER A 140 22.41 3.73 -0.27
CA SER A 140 21.16 3.62 -1.01
C SER A 140 20.57 2.22 -0.85
N PHE A 141 19.26 2.11 -1.05
CA PHE A 141 18.57 0.84 -1.18
C PHE A 141 17.48 0.96 -2.25
N ALA A 142 17.12 -0.14 -2.88
CA ALA A 142 16.04 -0.22 -3.86
C ALA A 142 14.96 -1.19 -3.38
N VAL A 143 13.71 -0.84 -3.64
CA VAL A 143 12.55 -1.70 -3.40
C VAL A 143 11.98 -2.12 -4.74
N ILE A 144 11.94 -3.43 -4.99
CA ILE A 144 11.55 -4.02 -6.25
C ILE A 144 10.41 -4.98 -5.98
N THR A 145 9.35 -4.94 -6.81
CA THR A 145 8.28 -5.92 -6.70
C THR A 145 8.80 -7.31 -7.09
N GLY A 146 8.51 -8.33 -6.26
CA GLY A 146 8.77 -9.73 -6.61
C GLY A 146 7.61 -10.37 -7.38
N HIS A 147 6.53 -9.62 -7.63
CA HIS A 147 5.33 -10.11 -8.28
C HIS A 147 5.20 -9.53 -9.68
N GLU A 148 5.74 -10.23 -10.65
CA GLU A 148 5.52 -9.93 -12.07
C GLU A 148 4.44 -10.84 -12.64
N ASP A 149 3.76 -10.38 -13.67
CA ASP A 149 2.78 -11.18 -14.41
C ASP A 149 3.51 -12.32 -15.14
N PRO A 150 3.27 -13.59 -14.76
CA PRO A 150 3.97 -14.72 -15.34
C PRO A 150 3.60 -14.96 -16.84
N THR A 151 2.60 -14.24 -17.35
CA THR A 151 2.20 -14.34 -18.77
C THR A 151 2.95 -13.37 -19.67
N LYS A 152 3.77 -12.46 -19.13
CA LYS A 152 4.60 -11.53 -19.89
C LYS A 152 5.85 -12.24 -20.43
N ASP A 153 6.15 -12.02 -21.69
CA ASP A 153 7.36 -12.55 -22.34
C ASP A 153 8.66 -11.90 -21.83
N HIS A 154 8.55 -10.76 -21.16
CA HIS A 154 9.71 -10.02 -20.60
C HIS A 154 9.33 -9.30 -19.31
N SER A 155 10.32 -9.16 -18.45
CA SER A 155 10.23 -8.43 -17.19
C SER A 155 10.18 -6.90 -17.47
N ASP A 156 9.29 -6.20 -16.75
CA ASP A 156 9.32 -4.72 -16.73
C ASP A 156 10.51 -4.19 -15.92
N ILE A 157 11.21 -5.08 -15.20
CA ILE A 157 12.37 -4.75 -14.37
C ILE A 157 13.64 -4.86 -15.22
N HIS A 158 14.36 -3.77 -15.35
CA HIS A 158 15.64 -3.74 -16.05
C HIS A 158 16.77 -4.34 -15.19
N TRP A 159 16.79 -5.67 -15.04
CA TRP A 159 17.73 -6.40 -14.20
C TRP A 159 19.21 -6.09 -14.49
N GLU A 160 19.56 -5.92 -15.78
CA GLU A 160 20.94 -5.56 -16.17
C GLU A 160 21.37 -4.20 -15.61
N LYS A 161 20.46 -3.21 -15.62
CA LYS A 161 20.74 -1.89 -15.03
C LYS A 161 20.87 -1.95 -13.51
N LEU A 162 20.04 -2.79 -12.87
CA LEU A 162 20.14 -3.02 -11.43
C LEU A 162 21.44 -3.74 -11.05
N ALA A 163 21.85 -4.76 -11.82
CA ALA A 163 23.11 -5.45 -11.61
C ALA A 163 24.31 -4.51 -11.72
N GLY A 164 24.31 -3.58 -12.70
CA GLY A 164 25.34 -2.55 -12.82
C GLY A 164 25.36 -1.58 -11.62
N ALA A 165 24.21 -1.21 -11.07
CA ALA A 165 24.13 -0.36 -9.88
C ALA A 165 24.67 -1.08 -8.63
N VAL A 166 24.41 -2.39 -8.50
CA VAL A 166 24.93 -3.24 -7.42
C VAL A 166 26.45 -3.39 -7.56
N ASP A 167 26.99 -3.56 -8.77
CA ASP A 167 28.43 -3.64 -9.01
C ASP A 167 29.15 -2.34 -8.65
N ASN A 168 28.57 -1.19 -8.92
CA ASN A 168 29.09 0.10 -8.45
C ASN A 168 29.13 0.18 -6.91
N MET A 169 28.15 -0.37 -6.23
CA MET A 169 28.12 -0.45 -4.76
C MET A 169 29.21 -1.41 -4.22
N THR A 170 29.50 -2.51 -4.92
CA THR A 170 30.60 -3.44 -4.57
C THR A 170 31.99 -2.81 -4.74
N GLN A 171 32.19 -1.93 -5.73
CA GLN A 171 33.42 -1.15 -5.89
C GLN A 171 33.69 -0.23 -4.69
N HIS A 172 32.64 0.17 -3.97
CA HIS A 172 32.75 0.96 -2.73
C HIS A 172 32.81 0.10 -1.45
N GLY A 173 33.08 -1.19 -1.56
CA GLY A 173 33.25 -2.10 -0.41
C GLY A 173 31.98 -2.71 0.16
N ILE A 174 30.88 -2.66 -0.57
CA ILE A 174 29.62 -3.34 -0.19
C ILE A 174 29.59 -4.74 -0.79
N ALA A 175 29.56 -5.76 0.05
CA ALA A 175 29.55 -7.15 -0.38
C ALA A 175 28.24 -7.51 -1.09
N ARG A 176 28.33 -8.30 -2.19
CA ARG A 176 27.19 -8.76 -3.01
C ARG A 176 26.15 -9.60 -2.24
N ASP A 177 26.55 -10.21 -1.13
CA ASP A 177 25.72 -11.04 -0.26
C ASP A 177 24.71 -10.26 0.60
N ARG A 178 24.73 -8.93 0.53
CA ARG A 178 23.82 -8.04 1.28
C ARG A 178 22.68 -7.46 0.45
N VAL A 179 22.44 -7.96 -0.75
CA VAL A 179 21.20 -7.66 -1.50
C VAL A 179 20.08 -8.47 -0.90
N GLN A 180 19.27 -7.83 -0.06
CA GLN A 180 18.11 -8.48 0.53
C GLN A 180 16.94 -8.44 -0.44
N TYR A 181 16.57 -9.60 -0.95
CA TYR A 181 15.28 -9.82 -1.56
C TYR A 181 14.24 -9.92 -0.44
N LEU A 182 13.45 -8.89 -0.26
CA LEU A 182 12.24 -8.99 0.55
C LEU A 182 11.21 -9.75 -0.29
N GLY A 183 11.35 -11.07 -0.33
CA GLY A 183 10.37 -11.97 -0.92
C GLY A 183 9.06 -11.88 -0.14
N GLN A 184 7.96 -12.05 -0.84
CA GLN A 184 6.64 -12.17 -0.22
C GLN A 184 6.62 -13.45 0.62
N GLY A 185 6.35 -13.32 1.92
CA GLY A 185 5.82 -14.34 2.78
C GLY A 185 4.30 -14.34 2.71
#